data_845cd80e7361d41ed5b5e0209a6f38a3
#
_entry.id   845cd80e7361d41ed5b5e0209a6f38a3
#
_cell.length_a   1.000
_cell.length_b   1.000
_cell.length_c   1.000
_cell.angle_alpha   90.00
_cell.angle_beta   90.00
_cell.angle_gamma   90.00
#
_symmetry.space_group_name_H-M   'P 1'
#
loop_
_entity.id
_entity.type
_entity.pdbx_description
1 polymer ?
#
loop_
_entity_poly.entity_id
_entity_poly.type
_entity_poly.pdbx_seq_one_letter_code
_entity_poly.pdbx_strand_id
1 'polypeptide(L)'
;MQDMFHDQYRVSTTRVDWTDYECGIYFITICTAGKEHCFGEVEDDIEPRMVLSELGKHLEECWYDMPLHFPFVEPGPFVVMPNHMHGVVIMNDDNTATHDFTTQQSNVFGPQSRNLASVVRGLKVGVTKYARRHGIPFAWQPRYFEHIVRNQKDLNRITLYI
;
A
#
# COMPACT_ATOMS: atom_id res chain seq x y z
N MET A 1 28.84 1.84 -2.66
CA MET A 1 27.84 2.51 -3.55
C MET A 1 26.47 2.15 -3.03
N GLN A 2 25.74 3.13 -2.57
CA GLN A 2 24.36 2.91 -2.09
C GLN A 2 23.45 2.99 -3.31
N ASP A 3 22.80 1.88 -3.65
CA ASP A 3 21.86 1.82 -4.76
C ASP A 3 20.61 2.64 -4.42
N MET A 4 20.40 3.71 -5.16
CA MET A 4 19.22 4.56 -5.07
C MET A 4 18.23 4.15 -6.16
N PHE A 5 16.97 3.93 -5.78
CA PHE A 5 15.91 3.72 -6.76
C PHE A 5 15.43 5.07 -7.28
N HIS A 6 15.56 5.32 -8.59
CA HIS A 6 15.25 6.60 -9.26
C HIS A 6 15.83 7.84 -8.55
N ASP A 7 17.02 7.72 -7.95
CA ASP A 7 17.67 8.79 -7.17
C ASP A 7 16.83 9.36 -6.00
N GLN A 8 15.67 8.77 -5.69
CA GLN A 8 14.75 9.24 -4.68
C GLN A 8 14.57 8.28 -3.48
N TYR A 9 14.79 6.98 -3.69
CA TYR A 9 14.55 5.99 -2.64
C TYR A 9 15.82 5.22 -2.26
N ARG A 10 16.18 5.26 -0.98
CA ARG A 10 17.19 4.36 -0.43
C ARG A 10 16.54 3.01 -0.15
N VAL A 11 16.88 2.01 -0.95
CA VAL A 11 16.63 0.62 -0.56
C VAL A 11 17.70 0.23 0.45
N SER A 12 17.40 0.32 1.74
CA SER A 12 18.28 -0.26 2.74
C SER A 12 18.20 -1.78 2.59
N THR A 13 19.29 -2.42 2.22
CA THR A 13 19.44 -3.88 2.26
C THR A 13 19.56 -4.35 3.71
N THR A 14 18.62 -4.00 4.56
CA THR A 14 18.53 -4.61 5.88
C THR A 14 17.96 -6.01 5.72
N ARG A 15 18.70 -6.99 6.20
CA ARG A 15 18.14 -8.31 6.48
C ARG A 15 16.88 -8.09 7.29
N VAL A 16 15.72 -8.31 6.69
CA VAL A 16 14.47 -8.35 7.40
C VAL A 16 14.55 -9.59 8.29
N ASP A 17 14.78 -9.39 9.57
CA ASP A 17 14.56 -10.45 10.55
C ASP A 17 13.08 -10.82 10.44
N TRP A 18 12.79 -12.11 10.26
CA TRP A 18 11.48 -12.68 9.89
C TRP A 18 10.35 -12.37 10.88
N THR A 19 10.58 -11.58 11.90
CA THR A 19 9.65 -11.32 13.00
C THR A 19 9.06 -9.91 13.02
N ASP A 20 9.61 -8.93 12.29
CA ASP A 20 9.16 -7.54 12.36
C ASP A 20 8.61 -7.06 11.00
N TYR A 21 7.30 -7.22 10.80
CA TYR A 21 6.54 -6.56 9.73
C TYR A 21 6.42 -5.03 9.89
N GLU A 22 7.30 -4.43 10.69
CA GLU A 22 7.27 -3.00 10.99
C GLU A 22 8.07 -2.17 10.01
N CYS A 23 9.06 -2.75 9.36
CA CYS A 23 9.90 -2.07 8.37
C CYS A 23 10.07 -2.92 7.12
N GLY A 24 10.06 -2.31 5.95
CA GLY A 24 10.31 -3.01 4.69
C GLY A 24 9.58 -2.43 3.50
N ILE A 25 9.78 -3.06 2.36
CA ILE A 25 9.10 -2.73 1.11
C ILE A 25 8.16 -3.89 0.76
N TYR A 26 6.89 -3.56 0.57
CA TYR A 26 5.84 -4.54 0.30
C TYR A 26 5.12 -4.22 -1.00
N PHE A 27 5.01 -5.20 -1.87
CA PHE A 27 4.08 -5.15 -2.99
C PHE A 27 2.75 -5.73 -2.53
N ILE A 28 1.67 -4.99 -2.75
CA ILE A 28 0.31 -5.40 -2.37
C ILE A 28 -0.63 -5.41 -3.56
N THR A 29 -1.63 -6.29 -3.50
CA THR A 29 -2.77 -6.30 -4.41
C THR A 29 -4.05 -6.36 -3.60
N ILE A 30 -4.95 -5.42 -3.86
CA ILE A 30 -6.24 -5.34 -3.19
C ILE A 30 -7.33 -5.38 -4.25
N CYS A 31 -8.28 -6.31 -4.13
CA CYS A 31 -9.35 -6.52 -5.10
C CYS A 31 -10.72 -6.10 -4.57
N THR A 32 -11.60 -5.71 -5.48
CA THR A 32 -13.02 -5.53 -5.20
C THR A 32 -13.72 -6.88 -4.99
N ALA A 33 -14.80 -6.91 -4.23
CA ALA A 33 -15.63 -8.09 -4.07
C ALA A 33 -16.23 -8.50 -5.43
N GLY A 34 -16.25 -9.79 -5.68
CA GLY A 34 -16.81 -10.32 -6.96
C GLY A 34 -16.09 -9.86 -8.22
N LYS A 35 -14.93 -9.22 -8.09
CA LYS A 35 -14.19 -8.60 -9.20
C LYS A 35 -15.01 -7.53 -9.97
N GLU A 36 -15.90 -6.85 -9.28
CA GLU A 36 -16.69 -5.76 -9.84
C GLU A 36 -15.81 -4.59 -10.29
N HIS A 37 -16.08 -4.01 -11.45
CA HIS A 37 -15.34 -2.88 -12.01
C HIS A 37 -15.76 -1.57 -11.34
N CYS A 38 -15.38 -1.39 -10.08
CA CYS A 38 -15.79 -0.24 -9.27
C CYS A 38 -14.88 0.98 -9.47
N PHE A 39 -13.63 0.77 -9.90
CA PHE A 39 -12.64 1.84 -9.96
C PHE A 39 -12.53 2.50 -11.33
N GLY A 40 -13.22 2.01 -12.33
CA GLY A 40 -13.22 2.57 -13.67
C GLY A 40 -13.23 1.51 -14.75
N GLU A 41 -12.87 1.91 -15.95
CA GLU A 41 -12.88 1.06 -17.14
C GLU A 41 -11.63 1.30 -17.98
N VAL A 42 -11.25 0.32 -18.78
CA VAL A 42 -10.20 0.48 -19.78
C VAL A 42 -10.87 0.89 -21.08
N GLU A 43 -10.55 2.09 -21.58
CA GLU A 43 -10.94 2.51 -22.92
C GLU A 43 -9.94 1.94 -23.91
N ASP A 44 -10.46 1.22 -24.90
CA ASP A 44 -9.67 0.57 -25.93
C ASP A 44 -9.71 1.40 -27.23
N ASP A 45 -9.09 2.59 -27.16
CA ASP A 45 -8.81 3.42 -28.32
C ASP A 45 -7.48 2.99 -28.99
N ILE A 46 -6.80 3.92 -29.66
CA ILE A 46 -5.50 3.68 -30.33
C ILE A 46 -4.42 3.20 -29.31
N GLU A 47 -4.52 3.68 -28.06
CA GLU A 47 -3.71 3.21 -26.92
C GLU A 47 -4.65 2.93 -25.75
N PRO A 48 -4.72 1.68 -25.25
CA PRO A 48 -5.55 1.34 -24.10
C PRO A 48 -5.15 2.18 -22.89
N ARG A 49 -6.12 2.82 -22.26
CA ARG A 49 -5.92 3.65 -21.06
C ARG A 49 -6.98 3.38 -20.02
N MET A 50 -6.57 3.43 -18.77
CA MET A 50 -7.48 3.36 -17.64
C MET A 50 -8.19 4.70 -17.43
N VAL A 51 -9.52 4.69 -17.43
CA VAL A 51 -10.36 5.85 -17.08
C VAL A 51 -10.97 5.59 -15.71
N LEU A 52 -10.53 6.35 -14.71
CA LEU A 52 -10.95 6.16 -13.33
C LEU A 52 -12.38 6.68 -13.11
N SER A 53 -13.15 5.89 -12.37
CA SER A 53 -14.40 6.35 -11.76
C SER A 53 -14.13 7.34 -10.62
N GLU A 54 -15.16 7.99 -10.09
CA GLU A 54 -15.02 8.84 -8.91
C GLU A 54 -14.44 8.05 -7.71
N LEU A 55 -14.83 6.78 -7.56
CA LEU A 55 -14.27 5.92 -6.52
C LEU A 55 -12.79 5.58 -6.78
N GLY A 56 -12.42 5.35 -8.05
CA GLY A 56 -11.03 5.11 -8.45
C GLY A 56 -10.14 6.33 -8.19
N LYS A 57 -10.61 7.53 -8.50
CA LYS A 57 -9.90 8.79 -8.17
C LYS A 57 -9.71 8.95 -6.67
N HIS A 58 -10.76 8.66 -5.89
CA HIS A 58 -10.65 8.72 -4.43
C HIS A 58 -9.70 7.66 -3.86
N LEU A 59 -9.58 6.50 -4.49
CA LEU A 59 -8.57 5.50 -4.12
C LEU A 59 -7.15 6.05 -4.34
N GLU A 60 -6.89 6.77 -5.44
CA GLU A 60 -5.61 7.45 -5.67
C GLU A 60 -5.33 8.51 -4.60
N GLU A 61 -6.31 9.33 -4.25
CA GLU A 61 -6.19 10.31 -3.17
C GLU A 61 -5.81 9.63 -1.85
N CYS A 62 -6.53 8.57 -1.47
CA CYS A 62 -6.23 7.79 -0.27
C CYS A 62 -4.82 7.18 -0.30
N TRP A 63 -4.32 6.78 -1.48
CA TRP A 63 -2.97 6.27 -1.63
C TRP A 63 -1.92 7.33 -1.32
N TYR A 64 -2.04 8.51 -1.90
CA TYR A 64 -1.12 9.62 -1.65
C TYR A 64 -1.23 10.20 -0.24
N ASP A 65 -2.40 10.12 0.37
CA ASP A 65 -2.67 10.62 1.72
C ASP A 65 -2.22 9.65 2.82
N MET A 66 -1.74 8.44 2.47
CA MET A 66 -1.28 7.47 3.47
C MET A 66 -0.30 8.05 4.50
N PRO A 67 0.71 8.87 4.14
CA PRO A 67 1.64 9.43 5.12
C PRO A 67 0.98 10.36 6.15
N LEU A 68 -0.16 10.96 5.83
CA LEU A 68 -0.91 11.81 6.76
C LEU A 68 -1.52 11.00 7.92
N HIS A 69 -1.87 9.74 7.67
CA HIS A 69 -2.45 8.83 8.64
C HIS A 69 -1.44 7.86 9.24
N PHE A 70 -0.41 7.53 8.48
CA PHE A 70 0.66 6.60 8.82
C PHE A 70 2.01 7.25 8.52
N PRO A 71 2.57 8.08 9.43
CA PRO A 71 3.82 8.83 9.19
C PRO A 71 5.03 7.95 8.87
N PHE A 72 4.97 6.67 9.23
CA PHE A 72 6.00 5.66 8.96
C PHE A 72 5.85 5.00 7.57
N VAL A 73 4.88 5.42 6.77
CA VAL A 73 4.62 4.87 5.44
C VAL A 73 4.95 5.88 4.36
N GLU A 74 5.64 5.41 3.34
CA GLU A 74 5.88 6.14 2.10
C GLU A 74 5.21 5.38 0.95
N PRO A 75 4.27 6.01 0.20
CA PRO A 75 3.65 5.38 -0.96
C PRO A 75 4.65 5.30 -2.12
N GLY A 76 4.87 4.09 -2.63
CA GLY A 76 5.67 3.84 -3.82
C GLY A 76 4.82 3.81 -5.09
N PRO A 77 5.37 3.26 -6.19
CA PRO A 77 4.64 3.06 -7.43
C PRO A 77 3.34 2.29 -7.21
N PHE A 78 2.27 2.70 -7.91
CA PHE A 78 0.99 2.02 -7.84
C PHE A 78 0.21 2.19 -9.14
N VAL A 79 -0.79 1.33 -9.34
CA VAL A 79 -1.74 1.40 -10.44
C VAL A 79 -3.13 0.99 -9.97
N VAL A 80 -4.13 1.73 -10.39
CA VAL A 80 -5.54 1.38 -10.20
C VAL A 80 -6.04 0.73 -11.48
N MET A 81 -6.60 -0.45 -11.35
CA MET A 81 -7.25 -1.21 -12.41
C MET A 81 -8.77 -1.26 -12.16
N PRO A 82 -9.62 -1.66 -13.12
CA PRO A 82 -11.06 -1.59 -12.93
C PRO A 82 -11.57 -2.26 -11.64
N ASN A 83 -11.01 -3.38 -11.26
CA ASN A 83 -11.48 -4.22 -10.15
C ASN A 83 -10.41 -4.53 -9.08
N HIS A 84 -9.24 -3.90 -9.16
CA HIS A 84 -8.17 -4.07 -8.19
C HIS A 84 -7.16 -2.94 -8.26
N MET A 85 -6.26 -2.91 -7.33
CA MET A 85 -5.08 -2.07 -7.38
C MET A 85 -3.82 -2.87 -7.05
N HIS A 86 -2.72 -2.46 -7.62
CA HIS A 86 -1.38 -2.86 -7.20
C HIS A 86 -0.63 -1.66 -6.66
N GLY A 87 0.20 -1.87 -5.66
CA GLY A 87 1.04 -0.79 -5.17
C GLY A 87 2.20 -1.28 -4.32
N VAL A 88 3.22 -0.45 -4.23
CA VAL A 88 4.38 -0.67 -3.39
C VAL A 88 4.26 0.23 -2.16
N VAL A 89 4.23 -0.36 -0.98
CA VAL A 89 4.23 0.34 0.30
C VAL A 89 5.62 0.23 0.91
N ILE A 90 6.22 1.38 1.23
CA ILE A 90 7.51 1.45 1.90
C ILE A 90 7.23 1.81 3.36
N MET A 91 7.65 0.94 4.26
CA MET A 91 7.51 1.15 5.71
C MET A 91 8.87 1.49 6.29
N ASN A 92 8.97 2.68 6.86
CA ASN A 92 10.19 3.19 7.47
C ASN A 92 10.19 2.94 8.98
N ASP A 93 11.37 2.68 9.52
CA ASP A 93 11.56 2.66 10.96
C ASP A 93 11.63 4.11 11.46
N ASP A 94 10.61 4.57 12.17
CA ASP A 94 10.59 5.88 12.81
C ASP A 94 11.51 5.89 14.06
N ASN A 95 12.80 5.67 13.82
CA ASN A 95 13.82 5.75 14.87
C ASN A 95 14.15 7.21 15.28
N THR A 96 13.23 8.15 15.04
CA THR A 96 13.36 9.54 15.51
C THR A 96 12.70 9.78 16.87
N ALA A 97 11.98 8.82 17.43
CA ALA A 97 11.60 8.83 18.83
C ALA A 97 12.68 8.07 19.62
N THR A 98 13.40 8.78 20.46
CA THR A 98 14.31 8.23 21.46
C THR A 98 13.64 7.04 22.16
N HIS A 99 13.95 5.83 21.72
CA HIS A 99 13.55 4.63 22.43
C HIS A 99 14.39 4.54 23.71
N ASP A 100 13.74 4.84 24.81
CA ASP A 100 14.19 4.39 26.12
C ASP A 100 14.18 2.85 26.11
N PHE A 101 15.36 2.25 26.12
CA PHE A 101 15.61 0.81 26.04
C PHE A 101 15.10 -0.01 27.24
N THR A 102 14.12 0.44 27.99
CA THR A 102 13.72 -0.17 29.26
C THR A 102 12.32 -0.80 29.28
N THR A 103 11.60 -0.86 28.17
CA THR A 103 10.32 -1.59 28.18
C THR A 103 10.35 -2.74 27.18
N GLN A 104 10.55 -3.96 27.71
CA GLN A 104 10.11 -5.18 27.03
C GLN A 104 8.62 -5.01 26.73
N GLN A 105 8.28 -4.69 25.47
CA GLN A 105 6.88 -4.73 25.04
C GLN A 105 6.46 -6.20 24.95
N SER A 106 5.81 -6.65 26.02
CA SER A 106 5.01 -7.87 26.00
C SER A 106 3.99 -7.76 24.87
N ASN A 107 3.81 -8.83 24.10
CA ASN A 107 2.78 -8.96 23.09
C ASN A 107 1.42 -8.51 23.66
N VAL A 108 1.00 -7.31 23.36
CA VAL A 108 -0.31 -6.81 23.74
C VAL A 108 -1.32 -7.38 22.76
N PHE A 109 -2.21 -8.23 23.24
CA PHE A 109 -3.38 -8.66 22.48
C PHE A 109 -4.24 -7.43 22.14
N GLY A 110 -4.18 -6.97 20.89
CA GLY A 110 -4.93 -5.83 20.41
C GLY A 110 -4.64 -5.57 18.92
N PRO A 111 -5.42 -4.71 18.24
CA PRO A 111 -5.13 -4.35 16.85
C PRO A 111 -3.79 -3.61 16.82
N GLN A 112 -2.78 -4.24 16.23
CA GLN A 112 -1.48 -3.62 16.01
C GLN A 112 -1.65 -2.42 15.07
N SER A 113 -1.12 -1.27 15.47
CA SER A 113 -1.36 0.01 14.78
C SER A 113 -0.25 0.39 13.79
N ARG A 114 0.89 -0.31 13.82
CA ARG A 114 2.09 0.05 13.04
C ARG A 114 2.59 -1.11 12.17
N ASN A 115 1.68 -1.77 11.47
CA ASN A 115 2.02 -2.84 10.53
C ASN A 115 1.30 -2.68 9.20
N LEU A 116 1.73 -3.42 8.19
CA LEU A 116 1.13 -3.38 6.86
C LEU A 116 -0.39 -3.63 6.89
N ALA A 117 -0.86 -4.54 7.72
CA ALA A 117 -2.30 -4.84 7.83
C ALA A 117 -3.11 -3.63 8.32
N SER A 118 -2.55 -2.81 9.23
CA SER A 118 -3.20 -1.58 9.69
C SER A 118 -3.26 -0.52 8.58
N VAL A 119 -2.21 -0.41 7.77
CA VAL A 119 -2.15 0.50 6.62
C VAL A 119 -3.18 0.11 5.56
N VAL A 120 -3.22 -1.16 5.16
CA VAL A 120 -4.20 -1.67 4.19
C VAL A 120 -5.63 -1.51 4.72
N ARG A 121 -5.85 -1.75 6.00
CA ARG A 121 -7.16 -1.52 6.64
C ARG A 121 -7.57 -0.05 6.56
N GLY A 122 -6.65 0.87 6.86
CA GLY A 122 -6.90 2.31 6.77
C GLY A 122 -7.29 2.74 5.35
N LEU A 123 -6.55 2.28 4.35
CA LEU A 123 -6.86 2.52 2.94
C LEU A 123 -8.25 1.99 2.57
N LYS A 124 -8.55 0.73 2.91
CA LYS A 124 -9.86 0.12 2.65
C LYS A 124 -11.00 0.89 3.33
N VAL A 125 -10.80 1.34 4.55
CA VAL A 125 -11.80 2.12 5.30
C VAL A 125 -12.04 3.48 4.65
N GLY A 126 -11.00 4.18 4.22
CA GLY A 126 -11.10 5.47 3.52
C GLY A 126 -12.01 5.37 2.30
N VAL A 127 -11.71 4.43 1.42
CA VAL A 127 -12.50 4.18 0.18
C VAL A 127 -13.93 3.75 0.49
N THR A 128 -14.12 2.85 1.47
CA THR A 128 -15.46 2.40 1.87
C THR A 128 -16.32 3.54 2.43
N LYS A 129 -15.74 4.42 3.24
CA LYS A 129 -16.46 5.59 3.77
C LYS A 129 -16.89 6.54 2.66
N TYR A 130 -16.03 6.78 1.68
CA TYR A 130 -16.36 7.59 0.52
C TYR A 130 -17.54 6.98 -0.26
N ALA A 131 -17.45 5.69 -0.61
CA ALA A 131 -18.49 4.99 -1.34
C ALA A 131 -19.85 5.08 -0.62
N ARG A 132 -19.87 4.84 0.70
CA ARG A 132 -21.10 4.95 1.51
C ARG A 132 -21.66 6.37 1.52
N ARG A 133 -20.82 7.38 1.66
CA ARG A 133 -21.24 8.80 1.67
C ARG A 133 -21.89 9.21 0.36
N HIS A 134 -21.41 8.66 -0.75
CA HIS A 134 -21.90 8.99 -2.10
C HIS A 134 -22.91 7.98 -2.65
N GLY A 135 -23.36 7.02 -1.83
CA GLY A 135 -24.34 6.02 -2.25
C GLY A 135 -23.83 5.07 -3.34
N ILE A 136 -22.50 4.87 -3.44
CA ILE A 136 -21.88 3.98 -4.41
C ILE A 136 -21.90 2.55 -3.85
N PRO A 137 -22.55 1.58 -4.50
CA PRO A 137 -22.47 0.17 -4.12
C PRO A 137 -21.01 -0.31 -4.24
N PHE A 138 -20.43 -0.71 -3.12
CA PHE A 138 -19.03 -1.10 -3.09
C PHE A 138 -18.71 -2.02 -1.91
N ALA A 139 -17.91 -3.04 -2.20
CA ALA A 139 -17.29 -3.87 -1.18
C ALA A 139 -15.90 -4.34 -1.64
N TRP A 140 -15.01 -4.52 -0.68
CA TRP A 140 -13.72 -5.13 -0.90
C TRP A 140 -13.81 -6.65 -0.82
N GLN A 141 -12.98 -7.33 -1.62
CA GLN A 141 -12.65 -8.73 -1.36
C GLN A 141 -11.98 -8.83 0.03
N PRO A 142 -12.32 -9.85 0.85
CA PRO A 142 -11.62 -10.11 2.09
C PRO A 142 -10.13 -10.34 1.84
N ARG A 143 -9.29 -9.89 2.78
CA ARG A 143 -7.83 -10.00 2.71
C ARG A 143 -7.22 -9.16 1.59
N TYR A 144 -5.97 -9.41 1.29
CA TYR A 144 -5.17 -8.82 0.21
C TYR A 144 -3.97 -9.73 -0.05
N PHE A 145 -3.36 -9.60 -1.21
CA PHE A 145 -2.10 -10.26 -1.52
C PHE A 145 -0.95 -9.35 -1.11
N GLU A 146 0.10 -9.93 -0.53
CA GLU A 146 1.33 -9.25 -0.18
C GLU A 146 2.56 -10.05 -0.62
N HIS A 147 3.60 -9.32 -1.02
CA HIS A 147 4.90 -9.87 -1.33
C HIS A 147 5.98 -8.94 -0.77
N ILE A 148 6.90 -9.50 0.02
CA ILE A 148 8.02 -8.75 0.58
C ILE A 148 9.07 -8.57 -0.52
N VAL A 149 9.38 -7.32 -0.84
CA VAL A 149 10.42 -6.96 -1.81
C VAL A 149 11.79 -7.10 -1.13
N ARG A 150 12.60 -8.05 -1.59
CA ARG A 150 13.85 -8.43 -0.92
C ARG A 150 15.11 -7.77 -1.47
N ASN A 151 15.06 -7.28 -2.70
CA ASN A 151 16.22 -6.68 -3.37
C ASN A 151 15.80 -5.76 -4.52
N GLN A 152 16.75 -5.01 -5.05
CA GLN A 152 16.51 -4.05 -6.13
C GLN A 152 15.98 -4.71 -7.42
N LYS A 153 16.45 -5.92 -7.75
CA LYS A 153 15.98 -6.64 -8.94
C LYS A 153 14.50 -7.01 -8.84
N ASP A 154 14.07 -7.42 -7.66
CA ASP A 154 12.66 -7.72 -7.36
C ASP A 154 11.80 -6.45 -7.45
N LEU A 155 12.26 -5.35 -6.85
CA LEU A 155 11.58 -4.06 -6.93
C LEU A 155 11.46 -3.57 -8.39
N ASN A 156 12.53 -3.66 -9.18
CA ASN A 156 12.51 -3.26 -10.58
C ASN A 156 11.51 -4.09 -11.39
N ARG A 157 11.45 -5.40 -11.16
CA ARG A 157 10.49 -6.29 -11.80
C ARG A 157 9.04 -5.89 -11.46
N ILE A 158 8.77 -5.60 -10.20
CA ILE A 158 7.45 -5.19 -9.73
C ILE A 158 7.07 -3.82 -10.31
N THR A 159 8.00 -2.87 -10.33
CA THR A 159 7.76 -1.53 -10.88
C THR A 159 7.46 -1.57 -12.38
N LEU A 160 8.10 -2.48 -13.13
CA LEU A 160 7.80 -2.69 -14.55
C LEU A 160 6.45 -3.38 -14.78
N TYR A 161 5.98 -4.13 -13.79
CA TYR A 161 4.67 -4.78 -13.84
C TYR A 161 3.52 -3.80 -13.53
N ILE A 162 3.75 -2.83 -12.65
CA ILE A 162 2.82 -1.75 -12.31
C ILE A 162 2.71 -0.74 -13.46
#